data_a600fc279c4f9efab5e0510fc35a48c4
#
_entry.id   a600fc279c4f9efab5e0510fc35a48c4
#
_cell.length_a   1.000
_cell.length_b   1.000
_cell.length_c   1.000
_cell.angle_alpha   90.00
_cell.angle_beta   90.00
_cell.angle_gamma   90.00
#
_symmetry.space_group_name_H-M   'P 1'
#
loop_
_entity.id
_entity.type
_entity.pdbx_description
1 polymer ?
#
loop_
_entity_poly.entity_id
_entity_poly.type
_entity_poly.pdbx_seq_one_letter_code
_entity_poly.pdbx_strand_id
1 'polypeptide(L)'
;DNGDRYEIPSDNPFFGKPDIKQEIFCYGLRNPWRFSFDRETNDLLIGDVGQNLWEEINWTTWEESRGANFGWRTMEANHCYNPEDFCDTVGLIMPVHEYPNNAAYLKILIGMDDKEATGCSVTGGYVYRGSKIKPLRGTYIFGDYCTGRIWSFKLNDGKPIGFKNIRKEIKRNSKDIPLFISSFGEDNSGELYIVDYLGAVYKFISK
;
A
#
# COMPACT_ATOMS: atom_id res chain seq x y z
N ASP A 1 -1.86 -20.11 -26.30
CA ASP A 1 -0.53 -19.53 -26.57
C ASP A 1 -0.38 -19.42 -28.08
N ASN A 2 -0.47 -18.18 -28.61
CA ASN A 2 -0.37 -17.87 -30.03
C ASN A 2 1.08 -17.57 -30.48
N GLY A 3 2.07 -17.78 -29.61
CA GLY A 3 3.48 -17.51 -29.86
C GLY A 3 3.93 -16.08 -29.55
N ASP A 4 3.03 -15.19 -29.15
CA ASP A 4 3.38 -13.88 -28.65
C ASP A 4 3.98 -13.97 -27.24
N ARG A 5 4.77 -12.97 -26.85
CA ARG A 5 5.44 -12.95 -25.53
C ARG A 5 4.45 -12.86 -24.37
N TYR A 6 3.30 -12.23 -24.59
CA TYR A 6 2.17 -12.09 -23.67
C TYR A 6 0.92 -11.69 -24.44
N GLU A 7 -0.22 -11.83 -23.82
CA GLU A 7 -1.52 -11.45 -24.37
C GLU A 7 -2.20 -10.46 -23.40
N ILE A 8 -2.78 -9.40 -23.97
CA ILE A 8 -3.54 -8.44 -23.18
C ILE A 8 -4.96 -8.96 -23.07
N PRO A 9 -5.50 -9.12 -21.85
CA PRO A 9 -6.88 -9.54 -21.66
C PRO A 9 -7.85 -8.61 -22.38
N SER A 10 -8.80 -9.16 -23.11
CA SER A 10 -9.78 -8.39 -23.90
C SER A 10 -10.70 -7.52 -23.04
N ASP A 11 -10.80 -7.83 -21.75
CA ASP A 11 -11.53 -7.06 -20.74
C ASP A 11 -10.68 -6.02 -20.01
N ASN A 12 -9.40 -5.85 -20.39
CA ASN A 12 -8.59 -4.77 -19.85
C ASN A 12 -9.18 -3.40 -20.20
N PRO A 13 -9.20 -2.39 -19.29
CA PRO A 13 -9.96 -1.14 -19.48
C PRO A 13 -9.53 -0.32 -20.71
N PHE A 14 -8.30 -0.52 -21.17
CA PHE A 14 -7.75 0.19 -22.34
C PHE A 14 -7.58 -0.72 -23.58
N PHE A 15 -8.08 -1.96 -23.54
CA PHE A 15 -8.05 -2.85 -24.69
C PHE A 15 -8.75 -2.23 -25.90
N GLY A 16 -8.12 -2.29 -27.07
CA GLY A 16 -8.65 -1.72 -28.31
C GLY A 16 -8.60 -0.18 -28.43
N LYS A 17 -8.02 0.53 -27.45
CA LYS A 17 -7.84 1.99 -27.48
C LYS A 17 -6.47 2.34 -28.07
N PRO A 18 -6.39 2.94 -29.30
CA PRO A 18 -5.11 3.11 -30.00
C PRO A 18 -4.19 4.15 -29.36
N ASP A 19 -4.74 5.13 -28.63
CA ASP A 19 -4.01 6.27 -28.08
C ASP A 19 -3.47 5.99 -26.65
N ILE A 20 -3.77 4.83 -26.08
CA ILE A 20 -3.36 4.43 -24.74
C ILE A 20 -2.69 3.06 -24.82
N LYS A 21 -1.63 2.87 -24.04
CA LYS A 21 -1.02 1.54 -23.90
C LYS A 21 -2.02 0.57 -23.28
N GLN A 22 -2.35 -0.47 -24.03
CA GLN A 22 -3.43 -1.40 -23.69
C GLN A 22 -3.11 -2.28 -22.46
N GLU A 23 -1.84 -2.38 -22.10
CA GLU A 23 -1.35 -3.07 -20.90
C GLU A 23 -1.69 -2.35 -19.60
N ILE A 24 -1.97 -1.04 -19.66
CA ILE A 24 -2.30 -0.25 -18.47
C ILE A 24 -3.63 -0.77 -17.90
N PHE A 25 -3.61 -1.06 -16.60
CA PHE A 25 -4.80 -1.45 -15.85
C PHE A 25 -5.37 -0.27 -15.06
N CYS A 26 -4.51 0.45 -14.34
CA CYS A 26 -4.79 1.70 -13.64
C CYS A 26 -3.57 2.62 -13.76
N TYR A 27 -3.70 3.88 -13.37
CA TYR A 27 -2.63 4.88 -13.55
C TYR A 27 -2.67 5.96 -12.46
N GLY A 28 -1.79 6.95 -12.56
CA GLY A 28 -1.73 8.02 -11.56
C GLY A 28 -1.05 7.61 -10.26
N LEU A 29 -0.17 6.62 -10.30
CA LEU A 29 0.69 6.20 -9.21
C LEU A 29 2.11 6.75 -9.40
N ARG A 30 2.80 7.07 -8.30
CA ARG A 30 4.16 7.59 -8.35
C ARG A 30 5.21 6.47 -8.35
N ASN A 31 5.17 5.63 -7.33
CA ASN A 31 6.11 4.53 -7.12
C ASN A 31 5.42 3.41 -6.31
N PRO A 32 4.47 2.71 -6.92
CA PRO A 32 3.73 1.64 -6.25
C PRO A 32 4.69 0.48 -5.95
N TRP A 33 5.20 0.46 -4.71
CA TRP A 33 6.22 -0.50 -4.33
C TRP A 33 5.68 -1.92 -4.23
N ARG A 34 4.58 -2.11 -3.49
CA ARG A 34 3.83 -3.36 -3.44
C ARG A 34 2.34 -3.09 -3.52
N PHE A 35 1.68 -3.97 -4.23
CA PHE A 35 0.23 -4.07 -4.25
C PHE A 35 -0.20 -5.51 -4.03
N SER A 36 -1.42 -5.71 -3.63
CA SER A 36 -2.05 -7.02 -3.49
C SER A 36 -3.53 -6.93 -3.82
N PHE A 37 -4.05 -8.05 -4.30
CA PHE A 37 -5.49 -8.26 -4.36
C PHE A 37 -5.93 -9.05 -3.13
N ASP A 38 -7.00 -8.60 -2.48
CA ASP A 38 -7.63 -9.39 -1.44
C ASP A 38 -8.24 -10.65 -2.05
N ARG A 39 -7.76 -11.83 -1.66
CA ARG A 39 -8.19 -13.09 -2.24
C ARG A 39 -9.65 -13.50 -2.02
N GLU A 40 -10.40 -12.77 -1.18
CA GLU A 40 -11.83 -13.00 -0.95
C GLU A 40 -12.72 -11.99 -1.69
N THR A 41 -12.30 -10.74 -1.79
CA THR A 41 -13.11 -9.67 -2.41
C THR A 41 -12.57 -9.24 -3.77
N ASN A 42 -11.33 -9.57 -4.09
CA ASN A 42 -10.55 -9.06 -5.21
C ASN A 42 -10.27 -7.55 -5.16
N ASP A 43 -10.50 -6.91 -4.03
CA ASP A 43 -10.15 -5.50 -3.86
C ASP A 43 -8.65 -5.28 -4.03
N LEU A 44 -8.28 -4.19 -4.67
CA LEU A 44 -6.90 -3.80 -4.90
C LEU A 44 -6.42 -2.88 -3.78
N LEU A 45 -5.30 -3.23 -3.16
CA LEU A 45 -4.61 -2.40 -2.16
C LEU A 45 -3.19 -2.12 -2.66
N ILE A 46 -2.78 -0.85 -2.62
CA ILE A 46 -1.49 -0.39 -3.13
C ILE A 46 -0.79 0.43 -2.06
N GLY A 47 0.49 0.14 -1.79
CA GLY A 47 1.39 1.06 -1.07
C GLY A 47 2.17 1.88 -2.09
N ASP A 48 1.86 3.16 -2.20
CA ASP A 48 2.50 4.08 -3.13
C ASP A 48 3.43 5.04 -2.39
N VAL A 49 4.72 4.98 -2.72
CA VAL A 49 5.76 5.79 -2.08
C VAL A 49 5.67 7.23 -2.58
N GLY A 50 5.51 8.15 -1.67
CA GLY A 50 5.39 9.57 -1.95
C GLY A 50 6.66 10.23 -2.48
N GLN A 51 6.52 11.45 -2.96
CA GLN A 51 7.64 12.21 -3.52
C GLN A 51 8.41 12.96 -2.44
N ASN A 52 7.70 13.68 -1.59
CA ASN A 52 8.30 14.63 -0.65
C ASN A 52 7.85 14.41 0.79
N LEU A 53 6.54 14.38 1.05
CA LEU A 53 5.98 14.56 2.38
C LEU A 53 5.11 13.41 2.85
N TRP A 54 4.46 12.68 1.93
CA TRP A 54 3.40 11.75 2.29
C TRP A 54 3.58 10.38 1.64
N GLU A 55 3.46 9.35 2.46
CA GLU A 55 3.32 7.97 2.03
C GLU A 55 1.84 7.61 2.03
N GLU A 56 1.39 6.75 1.12
CA GLU A 56 -0.03 6.47 0.99
C GLU A 56 -0.37 4.99 0.81
N ILE A 57 -1.56 4.64 1.27
CA ILE A 57 -2.22 3.38 0.98
C ILE A 57 -3.49 3.68 0.20
N ASN A 58 -3.53 3.17 -1.01
CA ASN A 58 -4.72 3.19 -1.85
C ASN A 58 -5.51 1.90 -1.70
N TRP A 59 -6.81 2.02 -1.75
CA TRP A 59 -7.75 0.90 -1.83
C TRP A 59 -8.84 1.21 -2.84
N THR A 60 -9.26 0.19 -3.56
CA THR A 60 -10.40 0.28 -4.46
C THR A 60 -10.99 -1.12 -4.68
N THR A 61 -12.26 -1.21 -4.99
CA THR A 61 -12.87 -2.46 -5.42
C THR A 61 -12.29 -2.92 -6.74
N TRP A 62 -12.42 -4.21 -7.08
CA TRP A 62 -12.01 -4.72 -8.39
C TRP A 62 -12.60 -3.91 -9.55
N GLU A 63 -13.90 -3.61 -9.47
CA GLU A 63 -14.60 -2.90 -10.55
C GLU A 63 -14.10 -1.45 -10.71
N GLU A 64 -13.92 -0.73 -9.61
CA GLU A 64 -13.45 0.65 -9.61
C GLU A 64 -11.96 0.77 -9.98
N SER A 65 -11.15 -0.27 -9.76
CA SER A 65 -9.73 -0.27 -10.08
C SER A 65 -9.45 -0.22 -11.58
N ARG A 66 -10.40 -0.65 -12.40
CA ARG A 66 -10.27 -0.78 -13.85
C ARG A 66 -10.27 0.60 -14.53
N GLY A 67 -9.10 1.09 -14.89
CA GLY A 67 -8.91 2.42 -15.47
C GLY A 67 -8.87 3.54 -14.43
N ALA A 68 -8.75 3.19 -13.14
CA ALA A 68 -8.65 4.15 -12.05
C ALA A 68 -7.44 5.08 -12.19
N ASN A 69 -7.64 6.34 -11.79
CA ASN A 69 -6.60 7.34 -11.66
C ASN A 69 -6.36 7.66 -10.17
N PHE A 70 -5.17 7.34 -9.66
CA PHE A 70 -4.78 7.56 -8.27
C PHE A 70 -4.17 8.95 -8.00
N GLY A 71 -4.17 9.85 -8.98
CA GLY A 71 -3.93 11.29 -8.79
C GLY A 71 -2.51 11.78 -9.02
N TRP A 72 -1.48 10.95 -9.00
CA TRP A 72 -0.12 11.41 -9.30
C TRP A 72 -0.02 11.90 -10.75
N ARG A 73 0.59 13.06 -11.05
CA ARG A 73 1.33 13.97 -10.10
C ARG A 73 0.52 15.22 -9.73
N THR A 74 -0.78 15.23 -9.87
CA THR A 74 -1.62 16.32 -9.37
C THR A 74 -1.65 16.30 -7.84
N MET A 75 -1.72 15.10 -7.29
CA MET A 75 -1.76 14.85 -5.85
C MET A 75 -0.50 14.13 -5.36
N GLU A 76 -0.12 14.37 -4.10
CA GLU A 76 0.68 13.49 -3.25
C GLU A 76 -0.16 13.16 -2.03
N ALA A 77 -0.65 11.94 -1.95
CA ALA A 77 -1.70 11.52 -1.03
C ALA A 77 -2.96 12.43 -1.12
N ASN A 78 -3.45 12.96 -0.01
CA ASN A 78 -4.61 13.88 -0.01
C ASN A 78 -4.22 15.36 -0.21
N HIS A 79 -3.01 15.65 -0.70
CA HIS A 79 -2.46 17.00 -0.81
C HIS A 79 -2.17 17.35 -2.27
N CYS A 80 -2.45 18.60 -2.64
CA CYS A 80 -2.04 19.10 -3.95
C CYS A 80 -0.51 19.09 -4.07
N TYR A 81 0.00 18.57 -5.18
CA TYR A 81 1.44 18.51 -5.43
C TYR A 81 1.84 19.38 -6.62
N ASN A 82 1.15 19.28 -7.74
CA ASN A 82 1.41 20.12 -8.90
C ASN A 82 0.12 20.31 -9.74
N PRO A 83 -0.53 21.46 -9.60
CA PRO A 83 -0.12 22.64 -8.82
C PRO A 83 -0.16 22.41 -7.30
N GLU A 84 0.59 23.22 -6.54
CA GLU A 84 0.65 23.14 -5.07
C GLU A 84 -0.67 23.53 -4.39
N ASP A 85 -1.49 24.33 -5.07
CA ASP A 85 -2.81 24.77 -4.61
C ASP A 85 -3.85 24.61 -5.71
N PHE A 86 -5.12 24.47 -5.29
CA PHE A 86 -6.28 24.43 -6.19
C PHE A 86 -6.22 23.31 -7.24
N CYS A 87 -5.72 22.15 -6.86
CA CYS A 87 -5.67 21.00 -7.74
C CYS A 87 -7.07 20.42 -8.00
N ASP A 88 -7.28 19.90 -9.21
CA ASP A 88 -8.51 19.22 -9.58
C ASP A 88 -8.45 17.76 -9.11
N THR A 89 -9.41 17.37 -8.30
CA THR A 89 -9.54 16.02 -7.75
C THR A 89 -10.69 15.22 -8.34
N VAL A 90 -11.37 15.78 -9.34
CA VAL A 90 -12.53 15.10 -9.97
C VAL A 90 -12.09 13.81 -10.66
N GLY A 91 -12.73 12.70 -10.31
CA GLY A 91 -12.45 11.39 -10.89
C GLY A 91 -11.18 10.71 -10.38
N LEU A 92 -10.55 11.25 -9.35
CA LEU A 92 -9.41 10.60 -8.69
C LEU A 92 -9.87 9.62 -7.62
N ILE A 93 -9.16 8.52 -7.47
CA ILE A 93 -9.25 7.63 -6.31
C ILE A 93 -8.29 8.16 -5.24
N MET A 94 -8.85 8.63 -4.14
CA MET A 94 -8.07 9.17 -3.04
C MET A 94 -7.61 8.04 -2.10
N PRO A 95 -6.42 8.17 -1.47
CA PRO A 95 -5.92 7.15 -0.56
C PRO A 95 -6.83 7.00 0.67
N VAL A 96 -6.93 5.76 1.15
CA VAL A 96 -7.66 5.44 2.38
C VAL A 96 -6.84 5.72 3.63
N HIS A 97 -5.53 5.82 3.50
CA HIS A 97 -4.62 6.16 4.60
C HIS A 97 -3.37 6.84 4.04
N GLU A 98 -2.87 7.82 4.79
CA GLU A 98 -1.60 8.47 4.53
C GLU A 98 -0.82 8.66 5.83
N TYR A 99 0.48 8.81 5.72
CA TYR A 99 1.33 9.15 6.85
C TYR A 99 2.56 9.97 6.41
N PRO A 100 3.11 10.80 7.31
CA PRO A 100 4.27 11.62 6.96
C PRO A 100 5.52 10.80 6.64
N ASN A 101 6.22 11.23 5.60
CA ASN A 101 7.42 10.59 5.07
C ASN A 101 8.70 11.05 5.78
N ASN A 102 8.84 12.34 6.13
CA ASN A 102 10.09 12.88 6.67
C ASN A 102 9.84 13.80 7.87
N ALA A 103 10.21 13.33 9.07
CA ALA A 103 10.02 14.04 10.33
C ALA A 103 10.60 15.45 10.38
N ALA A 104 11.84 15.61 9.92
CA ALA A 104 12.52 16.91 10.00
C ALA A 104 11.88 17.94 9.08
N TYR A 105 11.46 17.52 7.90
CA TYR A 105 10.85 18.37 6.90
C TYR A 105 9.44 18.80 7.32
N LEU A 106 8.65 17.89 7.82
CA LEU A 106 7.28 18.13 8.30
C LEU A 106 7.25 19.06 9.51
N LYS A 107 8.20 18.92 10.43
CA LYS A 107 8.32 19.80 11.60
C LYS A 107 8.49 21.27 11.18
N ILE A 108 9.26 21.51 10.13
CA ILE A 108 9.49 22.85 9.59
C ILE A 108 8.27 23.38 8.84
N LEU A 109 7.68 22.56 7.97
CA LEU A 109 6.65 23.00 7.03
C LEU A 109 5.24 23.06 7.63
N ILE A 110 4.87 22.10 8.46
CA ILE A 110 3.50 21.96 8.98
C ILE A 110 3.43 21.94 10.51
N GLY A 111 4.57 22.11 11.19
CA GLY A 111 4.62 22.18 12.65
C GLY A 111 4.30 20.85 13.35
N MET A 112 4.40 19.72 12.65
CA MET A 112 4.14 18.40 13.22
C MET A 112 5.26 17.97 14.17
N ASP A 113 4.91 17.33 15.28
CA ASP A 113 5.89 16.77 16.22
C ASP A 113 6.59 15.54 15.60
N ASP A 114 7.89 15.39 15.85
CA ASP A 114 8.69 14.24 15.42
C ASP A 114 8.08 12.88 15.81
N LYS A 115 7.25 12.84 16.85
CA LYS A 115 6.54 11.64 17.30
C LYS A 115 5.43 11.19 16.33
N GLU A 116 4.91 12.12 15.56
CA GLU A 116 3.85 11.88 14.58
C GLU A 116 4.40 11.49 13.21
N ALA A 117 5.63 11.86 12.92
CA ALA A 117 6.30 11.41 11.72
C ALA A 117 6.61 9.91 11.81
N THR A 118 6.08 9.15 10.89
CA THR A 118 5.93 7.71 11.08
C THR A 118 6.73 6.84 10.14
N GLY A 119 7.28 7.37 9.05
CA GLY A 119 8.02 6.55 8.11
C GLY A 119 8.85 7.32 7.10
N CYS A 120 9.29 6.63 6.08
CA CYS A 120 10.02 7.20 4.96
C CYS A 120 9.71 6.51 3.62
N SER A 121 9.15 5.32 3.63
CA SER A 121 8.87 4.58 2.39
C SER A 121 7.89 3.45 2.71
N VAL A 122 6.68 3.58 2.26
CA VAL A 122 5.67 2.55 2.43
C VAL A 122 6.02 1.31 1.63
N THR A 123 5.96 0.16 2.27
CA THR A 123 6.16 -1.12 1.57
C THR A 123 4.87 -1.66 0.97
N GLY A 124 3.71 -1.29 1.52
CA GLY A 124 2.45 -1.97 1.24
C GLY A 124 2.31 -3.25 2.05
N GLY A 125 1.37 -4.11 1.67
CA GLY A 125 1.05 -5.30 2.45
C GLY A 125 -0.04 -6.18 1.86
N TYR A 126 -0.72 -6.95 2.73
CA TYR A 126 -1.79 -7.89 2.36
C TYR A 126 -2.94 -7.88 3.35
N VAL A 127 -4.13 -8.19 2.88
CA VAL A 127 -5.26 -8.55 3.76
C VAL A 127 -5.06 -9.97 4.25
N TYR A 128 -4.97 -10.15 5.57
CA TYR A 128 -4.82 -11.48 6.14
C TYR A 128 -6.08 -12.32 5.95
N ARG A 129 -5.97 -13.43 5.24
CA ARG A 129 -7.07 -14.37 4.98
C ARG A 129 -6.78 -15.77 5.49
N GLY A 130 -5.67 -15.94 6.22
CA GLY A 130 -5.31 -17.18 6.87
C GLY A 130 -6.27 -17.61 7.97
N SER A 131 -6.12 -18.85 8.41
CA SER A 131 -6.97 -19.46 9.45
C SER A 131 -6.30 -19.57 10.81
N LYS A 132 -4.96 -19.43 10.87
CA LYS A 132 -4.19 -19.67 12.09
C LYS A 132 -4.26 -18.53 13.09
N ILE A 133 -4.44 -17.29 12.62
CA ILE A 133 -4.54 -16.10 13.48
C ILE A 133 -5.92 -15.47 13.29
N LYS A 134 -6.95 -16.11 13.82
CA LYS A 134 -8.36 -15.72 13.65
C LYS A 134 -8.64 -14.23 13.89
N PRO A 135 -8.07 -13.54 14.91
CA PRO A 135 -8.31 -12.12 15.13
C PRO A 135 -7.84 -11.20 14.01
N LEU A 136 -6.85 -11.63 13.21
CA LEU A 136 -6.32 -10.85 12.08
C LEU A 136 -7.14 -11.01 10.80
N ARG A 137 -8.05 -11.98 10.71
CA ARG A 137 -8.79 -12.24 9.48
C ARG A 137 -9.56 -11.00 9.01
N GLY A 138 -9.40 -10.64 7.73
CA GLY A 138 -9.94 -9.42 7.12
C GLY A 138 -9.22 -8.14 7.51
N THR A 139 -8.01 -8.25 8.07
CA THR A 139 -7.19 -7.10 8.45
C THR A 139 -6.10 -6.90 7.41
N TYR A 140 -6.00 -5.70 6.86
CA TYR A 140 -4.85 -5.30 6.05
C TYR A 140 -3.67 -5.01 6.96
N ILE A 141 -2.52 -5.60 6.64
CA ILE A 141 -1.28 -5.45 7.38
C ILE A 141 -0.24 -4.94 6.41
N PHE A 142 0.39 -3.82 6.73
CA PHE A 142 1.38 -3.17 5.89
C PHE A 142 2.53 -2.61 6.72
N GLY A 143 3.61 -2.22 6.07
CA GLY A 143 4.82 -1.77 6.74
C GLY A 143 5.52 -0.62 6.06
N ASP A 144 6.51 -0.07 6.78
CA ASP A 144 7.44 0.95 6.31
C ASP A 144 8.87 0.39 6.31
N TYR A 145 9.59 0.62 5.22
CA TYR A 145 10.93 0.12 5.02
C TYR A 145 11.92 0.65 6.05
N CYS A 146 11.96 1.98 6.27
CA CYS A 146 13.01 2.61 7.08
C CYS A 146 12.85 2.33 8.57
N THR A 147 11.63 2.40 9.04
CA THR A 147 11.34 2.33 10.48
C THR A 147 11.04 0.92 10.96
N GLY A 148 10.75 0.01 10.04
CA GLY A 148 10.28 -1.34 10.37
C GLY A 148 8.96 -1.33 11.13
N ARG A 149 8.20 -0.23 11.08
CA ARG A 149 6.86 -0.15 11.63
C ARG A 149 5.92 -1.02 10.85
N ILE A 150 4.96 -1.58 11.55
CA ILE A 150 3.92 -2.43 10.97
C ILE A 150 2.60 -1.96 11.50
N TRP A 151 1.70 -1.64 10.61
CA TRP A 151 0.36 -1.18 10.93
C TRP A 151 -0.68 -2.16 10.42
N SER A 152 -1.86 -2.03 10.98
CA SER A 152 -3.01 -2.80 10.57
C SER A 152 -4.30 -2.00 10.69
N PHE A 153 -5.24 -2.26 9.78
CA PHE A 153 -6.62 -1.78 9.85
C PHE A 153 -7.56 -2.75 9.12
N LYS A 154 -8.84 -2.60 9.33
CA LYS A 154 -9.87 -3.24 8.49
C LYS A 154 -10.55 -2.19 7.65
N LEU A 155 -11.11 -2.60 6.51
CA LEU A 155 -11.96 -1.75 5.70
C LEU A 155 -13.43 -2.04 6.03
N ASN A 156 -14.20 -0.99 6.21
CA ASN A 156 -15.65 -1.02 6.32
C ASN A 156 -16.21 0.06 5.40
N ASP A 157 -16.92 -0.35 4.37
CA ASP A 157 -17.42 0.55 3.31
C ASP A 157 -16.34 1.51 2.77
N GLY A 158 -15.15 0.97 2.45
CA GLY A 158 -14.01 1.71 1.92
C GLY A 158 -13.28 2.60 2.94
N LYS A 159 -13.66 2.59 4.21
CA LYS A 159 -13.03 3.39 5.25
C LYS A 159 -12.19 2.53 6.19
N PRO A 160 -10.97 2.94 6.50
CA PRO A 160 -10.14 2.22 7.47
C PRO A 160 -10.71 2.37 8.88
N ILE A 161 -10.87 1.25 9.55
CA ILE A 161 -11.30 1.18 10.96
C ILE A 161 -10.30 0.37 11.79
N GLY A 162 -10.19 0.72 13.06
CA GLY A 162 -9.32 -0.01 14.00
C GLY A 162 -7.83 0.10 13.66
N PHE A 163 -7.38 1.24 13.14
CA PHE A 163 -5.97 1.49 12.83
C PHE A 163 -5.08 1.30 14.06
N LYS A 164 -4.03 0.50 13.91
CA LYS A 164 -3.08 0.18 14.99
C LYS A 164 -1.66 0.04 14.48
N ASN A 165 -0.71 0.51 15.26
CA ASN A 165 0.69 0.11 15.11
C ASN A 165 0.91 -1.19 15.91
N ILE A 166 1.05 -2.30 15.20
CA ILE A 166 1.21 -3.64 15.79
C ILE A 166 2.68 -4.07 15.94
N ARG A 167 3.64 -3.22 15.60
CA ARG A 167 5.06 -3.56 15.64
C ARG A 167 5.53 -4.06 17.01
N LYS A 168 4.99 -3.50 18.09
CA LYS A 168 5.33 -3.91 19.47
C LYS A 168 4.72 -5.27 19.86
N GLU A 169 3.66 -5.68 19.20
CA GLU A 169 2.99 -6.96 19.43
C GLU A 169 3.71 -8.12 18.73
N ILE A 170 4.50 -7.78 17.69
CA ILE A 170 5.26 -8.74 16.91
C ILE A 170 6.60 -9.00 17.57
N LYS A 171 6.78 -10.21 18.11
CA LYS A 171 8.03 -10.67 18.70
C LYS A 171 8.87 -11.38 17.65
N ARG A 172 10.14 -10.97 17.52
CA ARG A 172 11.16 -11.67 16.75
C ARG A 172 12.18 -12.31 17.67
N ASN A 173 12.83 -13.39 17.23
CA ASN A 173 13.92 -14.01 17.97
C ASN A 173 15.17 -13.12 18.06
N SER A 174 15.30 -12.14 17.13
CA SER A 174 16.42 -11.18 17.06
C SER A 174 15.92 -9.78 17.38
N LYS A 175 15.83 -9.43 18.66
CA LYS A 175 15.25 -8.14 19.13
C LYS A 175 16.09 -6.91 18.78
N ASP A 176 17.40 -7.07 18.67
CA ASP A 176 18.36 -5.96 18.56
C ASP A 176 18.75 -5.62 17.12
N ILE A 177 18.26 -6.39 16.13
CA ILE A 177 18.52 -6.12 14.73
C ILE A 177 17.37 -5.26 14.15
N PRO A 178 17.65 -4.14 13.48
CA PRO A 178 16.63 -3.40 12.75
C PRO A 178 15.83 -4.29 11.80
N LEU A 179 14.58 -3.95 11.54
CA LEU A 179 13.75 -4.60 10.55
C LEU A 179 13.55 -3.65 9.38
N PHE A 180 14.09 -3.99 8.23
CA PHE A 180 13.88 -3.24 6.99
C PHE A 180 12.91 -4.03 6.10
N ILE A 181 11.65 -3.64 6.16
CA ILE A 181 10.57 -4.37 5.49
C ILE A 181 10.61 -4.08 3.99
N SER A 182 11.18 -4.98 3.21
CA SER A 182 11.28 -4.84 1.74
C SER A 182 10.06 -5.38 1.00
N SER A 183 9.33 -6.33 1.60
CA SER A 183 8.16 -6.94 0.99
C SER A 183 7.29 -7.65 2.02
N PHE A 184 6.08 -7.96 1.59
CA PHE A 184 5.20 -8.94 2.21
C PHE A 184 4.88 -10.03 1.18
N GLY A 185 4.36 -11.14 1.66
CA GLY A 185 3.83 -12.21 0.84
C GLY A 185 2.84 -13.06 1.62
N GLU A 186 2.09 -13.88 0.91
CA GLU A 186 1.20 -14.85 1.53
C GLU A 186 1.36 -16.24 0.90
N ASP A 187 1.12 -17.28 1.69
CA ASP A 187 1.09 -18.64 1.15
C ASP A 187 -0.32 -19.00 0.61
N ASN A 188 -0.43 -20.19 0.03
CA ASN A 188 -1.70 -20.67 -0.53
C ASN A 188 -2.84 -20.73 0.51
N SER A 189 -2.50 -20.79 1.79
CA SER A 189 -3.45 -20.78 2.91
C SER A 189 -3.80 -19.38 3.42
N GLY A 190 -3.23 -18.31 2.83
CA GLY A 190 -3.43 -16.93 3.24
C GLY A 190 -2.66 -16.54 4.50
N GLU A 191 -1.67 -17.33 4.90
CA GLU A 191 -0.79 -16.97 6.02
C GLU A 191 0.28 -15.99 5.54
N LEU A 192 0.53 -14.92 6.33
CA LEU A 192 1.41 -13.82 5.91
C LEU A 192 2.88 -14.04 6.29
N TYR A 193 3.71 -13.44 5.46
CA TYR A 193 5.15 -13.37 5.62
C TYR A 193 5.65 -11.93 5.44
N ILE A 194 6.72 -11.60 6.15
CA ILE A 194 7.50 -10.37 5.97
C ILE A 194 8.85 -10.77 5.40
N VAL A 195 9.28 -10.04 4.37
CA VAL A 195 10.64 -10.13 3.82
C VAL A 195 11.47 -8.99 4.37
N ASP A 196 12.52 -9.33 5.12
CA ASP A 196 13.49 -8.38 5.64
C ASP A 196 14.63 -8.21 4.64
N TYR A 197 14.96 -6.97 4.32
CA TYR A 197 16.07 -6.64 3.41
C TYR A 197 17.42 -7.23 3.88
N LEU A 198 17.58 -7.47 5.18
CA LEU A 198 18.78 -8.10 5.75
C LEU A 198 18.85 -9.62 5.52
N GLY A 199 17.97 -10.18 4.70
CA GLY A 199 18.06 -11.57 4.21
C GLY A 199 17.24 -12.58 5.02
N ALA A 200 16.25 -12.15 5.79
CA ALA A 200 15.35 -13.04 6.52
C ALA A 200 13.90 -12.98 5.99
N VAL A 201 13.20 -14.10 6.12
CA VAL A 201 11.75 -14.18 5.90
C VAL A 201 11.10 -14.60 7.20
N TYR A 202 10.16 -13.81 7.67
CA TYR A 202 9.41 -14.06 8.90
C TYR A 202 7.97 -14.42 8.58
N LYS A 203 7.46 -15.46 9.21
CA LYS A 203 6.05 -15.86 9.15
C LYS A 203 5.30 -15.29 10.35
N PHE A 204 4.09 -14.77 10.11
CA PHE A 204 3.16 -14.48 11.20
C PHE A 204 2.65 -15.77 11.82
N ILE A 205 2.74 -15.85 13.15
CA ILE A 205 2.23 -16.98 13.94
C ILE A 205 1.47 -16.44 15.15
N SER A 206 0.45 -17.16 15.61
CA SER A 206 -0.15 -16.93 16.92
C SER A 206 0.79 -17.39 18.03
N LYS A 207 0.69 -16.75 19.19
CA LYS A 207 1.32 -17.24 20.41
C LYS A 207 0.60 -18.49 20.91
#